data_4f11b50c81b5d9ef0b4ed75dc5b90f36
#
_entry.id   4f11b50c81b5d9ef0b4ed75dc5b90f36
#
_cell.length_a   1.000
_cell.length_b   1.000
_cell.length_c   1.000
_cell.angle_alpha   90.00
_cell.angle_beta   90.00
_cell.angle_gamma   90.00
#
_symmetry.space_group_name_H-M   'P 1'
#
loop_
_entity.id
_entity.type
_entity.pdbx_description
1 polymer ?
#
loop_
_entity_poly.entity_id
_entity_poly.type
_entity_poly.pdbx_seq_one_letter_code
_entity_poly.pdbx_strand_id
1 'polypeptide(L)'
;MRATLFDLERTIRQRRQADPSQSYVAKLTAKGRGKIAQKVGEEAVETVIAAMASDRDGAIGESANLLFHLMVLLADLDIALDEVLDELDRR
;
A
#
# COMPACT_ATOMS: atom_id res chain seq x y z
N MET A 1 6.11 17.53 0.18
CA MET A 1 6.63 16.37 0.82
C MET A 1 5.54 15.41 1.25
N ARG A 2 4.56 15.84 2.03
CA ARG A 2 3.45 14.95 2.34
C ARG A 2 2.55 14.71 1.13
N ALA A 3 2.69 15.52 0.09
CA ALA A 3 2.11 15.24 -1.22
C ALA A 3 2.54 13.90 -1.79
N THR A 4 3.61 13.30 -1.25
CA THR A 4 4.12 11.99 -1.67
C THR A 4 3.02 10.92 -1.68
N LEU A 5 2.16 10.89 -0.65
CA LEU A 5 1.09 9.89 -0.59
C LEU A 5 0.05 10.12 -1.68
N PHE A 6 -0.31 11.35 -1.97
CA PHE A 6 -1.25 11.64 -3.05
C PHE A 6 -0.65 11.36 -4.42
N ASP A 7 0.64 11.65 -4.60
CA ASP A 7 1.34 11.31 -5.84
C ASP A 7 1.40 9.81 -6.03
N LEU A 8 1.65 9.07 -4.95
CA LEU A 8 1.67 7.61 -4.99
C LEU A 8 0.28 7.07 -5.34
N GLU A 9 -0.76 7.62 -4.75
CA GLU A 9 -2.14 7.22 -5.07
C GLU A 9 -2.41 7.39 -6.57
N ARG A 10 -2.05 8.53 -7.12
CA ARG A 10 -2.24 8.80 -8.55
C ARG A 10 -1.48 7.80 -9.41
N THR A 11 -0.21 7.55 -9.06
CA THR A 11 0.63 6.61 -9.79
C THR A 11 0.05 5.20 -9.74
N ILE A 12 -0.40 4.76 -8.57
CA ILE A 12 -1.00 3.43 -8.41
C ILE A 12 -2.25 3.31 -9.29
N ARG A 13 -3.12 4.31 -9.27
CA ARG A 13 -4.36 4.26 -10.06
C ARG A 13 -4.06 4.21 -11.56
N GLN A 14 -3.02 4.91 -12.01
CA GLN A 14 -2.60 4.84 -13.41
C GLN A 14 -2.01 3.46 -13.74
N ARG A 15 -1.15 2.93 -12.86
CA ARG A 15 -0.43 1.68 -13.11
C ARG A 15 -1.33 0.45 -13.07
N ARG A 16 -2.48 0.51 -12.40
CA ARG A 16 -3.42 -0.61 -12.38
C ARG A 16 -3.86 -1.02 -13.77
N GLN A 17 -3.86 -0.10 -14.72
CA GLN A 17 -4.31 -0.35 -16.09
C GLN A 17 -3.17 -0.62 -17.05
N ALA A 18 -1.94 -0.66 -16.55
CA ALA A 18 -0.77 -0.91 -17.37
C ALA A 18 -0.63 -2.41 -17.69
N ASP A 19 0.33 -2.72 -18.56
CA ASP A 19 0.67 -4.10 -18.88
C ASP A 19 1.26 -4.79 -17.63
N PRO A 20 0.68 -5.91 -17.17
CA PRO A 20 1.22 -6.63 -16.01
C PRO A 20 2.68 -7.04 -16.16
N SER A 21 3.18 -7.22 -17.38
CA SER A 21 4.58 -7.54 -17.59
C SER A 21 5.51 -6.35 -17.35
N GLN A 22 4.96 -5.14 -17.28
CA GLN A 22 5.72 -3.90 -17.14
C GLN A 22 5.52 -3.22 -15.79
N SER A 23 4.52 -3.63 -15.01
CA SER A 23 4.15 -2.94 -13.78
C SER A 23 3.80 -3.95 -12.68
N TYR A 24 4.46 -3.82 -11.52
CA TYR A 24 4.13 -4.61 -10.35
C TYR A 24 2.69 -4.38 -9.89
N VAL A 25 2.23 -3.11 -9.91
CA VAL A 25 0.86 -2.77 -9.51
C VAL A 25 -0.14 -3.46 -10.42
N ALA A 26 0.08 -3.42 -11.73
CA ALA A 26 -0.80 -4.08 -12.69
C ALA A 26 -0.79 -5.59 -12.48
N LYS A 27 0.38 -6.18 -12.25
CA LYS A 27 0.50 -7.62 -12.01
C LYS A 27 -0.25 -8.03 -10.76
N LEU A 28 -0.09 -7.28 -9.68
CA LEU A 28 -0.75 -7.57 -8.42
C LEU A 28 -2.27 -7.40 -8.55
N THR A 29 -2.71 -6.35 -9.23
CA THR A 29 -4.13 -6.09 -9.49
C THR A 29 -4.73 -7.24 -10.28
N ALA A 30 -4.02 -7.74 -11.29
CA ALA A 30 -4.49 -8.87 -12.11
C ALA A 30 -4.66 -10.15 -11.29
N LYS A 31 -3.89 -10.32 -10.23
CA LYS A 31 -4.01 -11.49 -9.34
C LYS A 31 -5.23 -11.44 -8.45
N GLY A 32 -5.85 -10.27 -8.33
CA GLY A 32 -7.09 -10.10 -7.60
C GLY A 32 -6.93 -9.58 -6.18
N ARG A 33 -8.08 -9.17 -5.62
CA ARG A 33 -8.13 -8.51 -4.30
C ARG A 33 -7.58 -9.38 -3.19
N GLY A 34 -7.86 -10.69 -3.22
CA GLY A 34 -7.36 -11.60 -2.19
C GLY A 34 -5.84 -11.58 -2.09
N LYS A 35 -5.16 -11.52 -3.24
CA LYS A 35 -3.69 -11.46 -3.26
C LYS A 35 -3.18 -10.12 -2.76
N ILE A 36 -3.86 -9.02 -3.11
CA ILE A 36 -3.50 -7.69 -2.61
C ILE A 36 -3.64 -7.68 -1.08
N ALA A 37 -4.77 -8.17 -0.56
CA ALA A 37 -5.02 -8.21 0.88
C ALA A 37 -3.99 -9.09 1.59
N GLN A 38 -3.59 -10.20 1.00
CA GLN A 38 -2.54 -11.07 1.54
C GLN A 38 -1.24 -10.30 1.70
N LYS A 39 -0.86 -9.48 0.70
CA LYS A 39 0.37 -8.69 0.78
C LYS A 39 0.30 -7.67 1.92
N VAL A 40 -0.84 -7.03 2.12
CA VAL A 40 -1.02 -6.11 3.25
C VAL A 40 -0.80 -6.85 4.57
N GLY A 41 -1.38 -8.02 4.73
CA GLY A 41 -1.21 -8.83 5.94
C GLY A 41 0.24 -9.23 6.18
N GLU A 42 0.94 -9.69 5.13
CA GLU A 42 2.34 -10.08 5.23
C GLU A 42 3.22 -8.90 5.66
N GLU A 43 3.04 -7.74 5.04
CA GLU A 43 3.84 -6.57 5.36
C GLU A 43 3.55 -6.06 6.77
N ALA A 44 2.29 -6.17 7.23
CA ALA A 44 1.94 -5.80 8.59
C ALA A 44 2.67 -6.67 9.61
N VAL A 45 2.71 -7.98 9.39
CA VAL A 45 3.42 -8.92 10.27
C VAL A 45 4.91 -8.63 10.25
N GLU A 46 5.49 -8.39 9.09
CA GLU A 46 6.92 -8.09 8.98
C GLU A 46 7.27 -6.78 9.69
N THR A 47 6.37 -5.79 9.65
CA THR A 47 6.55 -4.54 10.39
C THR A 47 6.59 -4.80 11.90
N VAL A 48 5.68 -5.64 12.39
CA VAL A 48 5.64 -6.02 13.81
C VAL A 48 6.93 -6.74 14.21
N ILE A 49 7.37 -7.68 13.39
CA ILE A 49 8.60 -8.44 13.68
C ILE A 49 9.80 -7.51 13.75
N ALA A 50 9.94 -6.58 12.81
CA ALA A 50 11.04 -5.61 12.82
C ALA A 50 10.98 -4.72 14.05
N ALA A 51 9.78 -4.29 14.45
CA ALA A 51 9.61 -3.44 15.63
C ALA A 51 10.01 -4.17 16.90
N MET A 52 9.60 -5.44 17.05
CA MET A 52 9.91 -6.23 18.25
C MET A 52 11.39 -6.60 18.32
N ALA A 53 12.07 -6.66 17.18
CA ALA A 53 13.51 -6.91 17.13
C ALA A 53 14.34 -5.62 17.28
N SER A 54 13.69 -4.48 17.46
CA SER A 54 14.34 -3.16 17.51
C SER A 54 15.17 -2.89 16.24
N ASP A 55 14.75 -3.45 15.13
CA ASP A 55 15.38 -3.24 13.82
C ASP A 55 14.79 -1.99 13.19
N ARG A 56 15.44 -0.85 13.44
CA ARG A 56 14.92 0.44 12.99
C ARG A 56 14.82 0.53 11.48
N ASP A 57 15.87 0.15 10.77
CA ASP A 57 15.87 0.22 9.29
C ASP A 57 14.86 -0.73 8.70
N GLY A 58 14.73 -1.94 9.25
CA GLY A 58 13.72 -2.89 8.84
C GLY A 58 12.32 -2.37 9.08
N ALA A 59 12.08 -1.72 10.24
CA ALA A 59 10.77 -1.15 10.55
C ALA A 59 10.41 -0.04 9.56
N ILE A 60 11.36 0.80 9.17
CA ILE A 60 11.12 1.85 8.17
C ILE A 60 10.77 1.23 6.83
N GLY A 61 11.57 0.26 6.37
CA GLY A 61 11.34 -0.39 5.08
C GLY A 61 10.02 -1.13 5.03
N GLU A 62 9.71 -1.92 6.07
CA GLU A 62 8.46 -2.68 6.10
C GLU A 62 7.24 -1.76 6.25
N SER A 63 7.37 -0.65 6.98
CA SER A 63 6.30 0.34 7.07
C SER A 63 6.01 0.96 5.71
N ALA A 64 7.04 1.28 4.93
CA ALA A 64 6.87 1.82 3.59
C ALA A 64 6.17 0.79 2.68
N ASN A 65 6.58 -0.49 2.77
CA ASN A 65 5.96 -1.56 2.01
C ASN A 65 4.48 -1.73 2.40
N LEU A 66 4.19 -1.64 3.70
CA LEU A 66 2.82 -1.75 4.20
C LEU A 66 1.95 -0.62 3.65
N LEU A 67 2.42 0.61 3.73
CA LEU A 67 1.69 1.76 3.19
C LEU A 67 1.44 1.61 1.69
N PHE A 68 2.46 1.18 0.95
CA PHE A 68 2.34 0.98 -0.49
C PHE A 68 1.23 -0.04 -0.81
N HIS A 69 1.28 -1.20 -0.18
CA HIS A 69 0.30 -2.26 -0.48
C HIS A 69 -1.09 -1.90 0.02
N LEU A 70 -1.19 -1.17 1.15
CA LEU A 70 -2.47 -0.67 1.63
C LEU A 70 -3.07 0.27 0.58
N MET A 71 -2.26 1.12 -0.03
CA MET A 71 -2.76 2.05 -1.04
C MET A 71 -3.18 1.33 -2.32
N VAL A 72 -2.51 0.22 -2.67
CA VAL A 72 -2.96 -0.61 -3.80
C VAL A 72 -4.32 -1.22 -3.48
N LEU A 73 -4.51 -1.69 -2.25
CA LEU A 73 -5.80 -2.26 -1.83
C LEU A 73 -6.91 -1.22 -1.86
N LEU A 74 -6.64 -0.01 -1.38
CA LEU A 74 -7.63 1.08 -1.42
C LEU A 74 -8.02 1.41 -2.86
N ALA A 75 -7.05 1.43 -3.77
CA ALA A 75 -7.33 1.67 -5.18
C ALA A 75 -8.21 0.55 -5.76
N ASP A 76 -7.96 -0.69 -5.37
CA ASP A 76 -8.78 -1.82 -5.82
C ASP A 76 -10.21 -1.73 -5.29
N LEU A 77 -10.38 -1.19 -4.09
CA LEU A 77 -11.69 -0.96 -3.47
C LEU A 77 -12.35 0.33 -3.96
N ASP A 78 -11.67 1.10 -4.80
CA ASP A 78 -12.10 2.43 -5.26
C ASP A 78 -12.37 3.37 -4.09
N ILE A 79 -11.51 3.31 -3.08
CA ILE A 79 -11.56 4.21 -1.93
C ILE A 79 -10.43 5.23 -2.09
N ALA A 80 -10.78 6.52 -2.05
CA ALA A 80 -9.78 7.58 -2.14
C ALA A 80 -9.03 7.74 -0.83
N LEU A 81 -7.75 8.08 -0.90
CA LEU A 81 -6.95 8.36 0.29
C LEU A 81 -7.62 9.42 1.17
N ASP A 82 -8.23 10.44 0.56
CA ASP A 82 -8.94 11.49 1.30
C ASP A 82 -10.01 10.92 2.23
N GLU A 83 -10.70 9.86 1.84
CA GLU A 83 -11.74 9.27 2.67
C GLU A 83 -11.16 8.68 3.95
N VAL A 84 -9.98 8.07 3.85
CA VAL A 84 -9.26 7.53 5.01
C VAL A 84 -8.78 8.66 5.91
N LEU A 85 -8.24 9.72 5.31
CA LEU A 85 -7.75 10.88 6.07
C LEU A 85 -8.90 11.59 6.77
N ASP A 86 -10.05 11.71 6.12
CA ASP A 86 -11.25 12.30 6.74
C ASP A 86 -11.68 11.49 7.98
N GLU A 87 -11.59 10.17 7.90
CA GLU A 87 -11.92 9.33 9.05
C GLU A 87 -10.93 9.55 10.20
N LEU A 88 -9.64 9.71 9.89
CA LEU A 88 -8.64 10.01 10.90
C LEU A 88 -8.89 11.39 11.54
N ASP A 89 -9.32 12.35 10.74
CA ASP A 89 -9.64 13.69 11.26
C ASP A 89 -10.81 13.66 12.24
N ARG A 90 -11.72 12.69 12.09
CA ARG A 90 -12.84 12.53 13.02
C ARG A 90 -12.43 11.91 14.35
N ARG A 91 -11.25 11.37 14.45
CA ARG A 91 -10.73 10.75 15.68
C ARG A 91 -9.82 11.71 16.42
#